data_b5e09e3d63b508c6f3e953eef3a36a60
#
_entry.id   b5e09e3d63b508c6f3e953eef3a36a60
#
_cell.length_a   1.000
_cell.length_b   1.000
_cell.length_c   1.000
_cell.angle_alpha   90.00
_cell.angle_beta   90.00
_cell.angle_gamma   90.00
#
_symmetry.space_group_name_H-M   'P 1'
#
loop_
_entity.id
_entity.type
_entity.pdbx_description
1 polymer ?
#
loop_
_entity_poly.entity_id
_entity_poly.type
_entity_poly.pdbx_seq_one_letter_code
_entity_poly.pdbx_strand_id
1 'polypeptide(L)'
;MSKSVSIIACGPTNRLAMLGSLKRIGCKVQQITSPADIIAAKRIILYGDGLFPDAIARLNRDGLSDAIVRAITAGTPILGVNLGMQLLFSGSEQGGRHTGLAVFADRLVRVSGGTRFPHFGWNTVQSVNGCPLLKGLDMHSFYFLHDYWALDVTGAHVAGITEFGMDFCSVAHRDNVFGVQFC
;
A
#
# COMPACT_ATOMS: atom_id res chain seq x y z
N MET A 1 10.53 -2.60 23.90
CA MET A 1 9.62 -1.55 23.41
C MET A 1 8.32 -2.19 22.96
N SER A 2 7.16 -1.65 23.34
CA SER A 2 5.85 -2.17 22.89
C SER A 2 5.73 -2.05 21.37
N LYS A 3 5.46 -3.17 20.68
CA LYS A 3 5.18 -3.20 19.23
C LYS A 3 3.72 -2.77 19.00
N SER A 4 3.43 -1.46 19.09
CA SER A 4 2.09 -0.92 18.79
C SER A 4 2.01 -0.44 17.37
N VAL A 5 0.87 -0.74 16.69
CA VAL A 5 0.57 -0.36 15.31
C VAL A 5 -0.85 0.15 15.24
N SER A 6 -1.05 1.26 14.55
CA SER A 6 -2.35 1.83 14.24
C SER A 6 -2.77 1.42 12.83
N ILE A 7 -4.01 0.95 12.66
CA ILE A 7 -4.54 0.55 11.34
C ILE A 7 -5.63 1.52 10.90
N ILE A 8 -5.51 1.99 9.66
CA ILE A 8 -6.55 2.70 8.93
C ILE A 8 -7.10 1.75 7.86
N ALA A 9 -8.38 1.38 7.99
CA ALA A 9 -9.06 0.57 7.00
C ALA A 9 -9.45 1.44 5.80
N CYS A 10 -8.90 1.19 4.62
CA CYS A 10 -9.12 1.99 3.41
C CYS A 10 -10.33 1.52 2.57
N GLY A 11 -10.88 0.34 2.84
CA GLY A 11 -12.03 -0.23 2.12
C GLY A 11 -12.70 -1.34 2.92
N PRO A 12 -13.73 -2.02 2.35
CA PRO A 12 -14.21 -3.28 2.88
C PRO A 12 -13.06 -4.28 2.87
N THR A 13 -12.71 -4.84 4.01
CA THR A 13 -11.53 -5.69 4.10
C THR A 13 -11.72 -6.83 5.09
N ASN A 14 -11.16 -7.98 4.80
CA ASN A 14 -11.04 -9.06 5.78
C ASN A 14 -9.97 -8.69 6.84
N ARG A 15 -10.37 -7.81 7.76
CA ARG A 15 -9.50 -7.34 8.85
C ARG A 15 -8.95 -8.47 9.72
N LEU A 16 -9.64 -9.60 9.79
CA LEU A 16 -9.25 -10.71 10.66
C LEU A 16 -7.89 -11.29 10.27
N ALA A 17 -7.59 -11.40 8.98
CA ALA A 17 -6.30 -11.91 8.50
C ALA A 17 -5.16 -10.97 8.91
N MET A 18 -5.28 -9.67 8.66
CA MET A 18 -4.27 -8.67 9.05
C MET A 18 -4.09 -8.61 10.58
N LEU A 19 -5.20 -8.54 11.33
CA LEU A 19 -5.15 -8.51 12.79
C LEU A 19 -4.52 -9.79 13.37
N GLY A 20 -4.86 -10.97 12.81
CA GLY A 20 -4.30 -12.25 13.19
C GLY A 20 -2.78 -12.30 12.95
N SER A 21 -2.32 -11.81 11.81
CA SER A 21 -0.88 -11.76 11.47
C SER A 21 -0.11 -10.83 12.41
N LEU A 22 -0.63 -9.64 12.68
CA LEU A 22 0.00 -8.69 13.60
C LEU A 22 0.03 -9.21 15.04
N LYS A 23 -1.04 -9.88 15.49
CA LYS A 23 -1.05 -10.52 16.82
C LYS A 23 0.00 -11.63 16.94
N ARG A 24 0.16 -12.48 15.91
CA ARG A 24 1.17 -13.55 15.90
C ARG A 24 2.59 -13.04 16.10
N ILE A 25 2.92 -11.85 15.59
CA ILE A 25 4.23 -11.22 15.76
C ILE A 25 4.31 -10.32 17.00
N GLY A 26 3.29 -10.38 17.88
CA GLY A 26 3.27 -9.68 19.18
C GLY A 26 2.94 -8.19 19.09
N CYS A 27 2.30 -7.72 18.00
CA CYS A 27 1.87 -6.34 17.90
C CYS A 27 0.58 -6.08 18.67
N LYS A 28 0.54 -4.97 19.42
CA LYS A 28 -0.71 -4.38 19.89
C LYS A 28 -1.30 -3.54 18.77
N VAL A 29 -2.52 -3.86 18.36
CA VAL A 29 -3.17 -3.21 17.22
C VAL A 29 -4.30 -2.33 17.71
N GLN A 30 -4.33 -1.08 17.22
CA GLN A 30 -5.41 -0.13 17.42
C GLN A 30 -5.97 0.28 16.05
N GLN A 31 -7.27 0.17 15.86
CA GLN A 31 -7.92 0.78 14.70
C GLN A 31 -8.16 2.25 15.00
N ILE A 32 -7.78 3.10 14.05
CA ILE A 32 -7.95 4.56 14.16
C ILE A 32 -8.82 5.07 13.01
N THR A 33 -9.65 6.06 13.31
CA THR A 33 -10.64 6.62 12.39
C THR A 33 -10.71 8.14 12.44
N SER A 34 -9.88 8.79 13.28
CA SER A 34 -9.86 10.25 13.39
C SER A 34 -8.52 10.83 12.98
N PRO A 35 -8.49 12.08 12.46
CA PRO A 35 -7.25 12.80 12.17
C PRO A 35 -6.33 12.93 13.39
N ALA A 36 -6.88 13.15 14.57
CA ALA A 36 -6.10 13.29 15.81
C ALA A 36 -5.35 11.99 16.17
N ASP A 37 -6.00 10.83 16.02
CA ASP A 37 -5.37 9.53 16.27
C ASP A 37 -4.26 9.24 15.26
N ILE A 38 -4.41 9.68 14.00
CA ILE A 38 -3.38 9.54 12.97
C ILE A 38 -2.12 10.32 13.37
N ILE A 39 -2.29 11.57 13.77
CA ILE A 39 -1.16 12.43 14.19
C ILE A 39 -0.46 11.89 15.44
N ALA A 40 -1.20 11.26 16.35
CA ALA A 40 -0.64 10.67 17.57
C ALA A 40 -0.01 9.27 17.35
N ALA A 41 -0.25 8.65 16.20
CA ALA A 41 0.20 7.29 15.91
C ALA A 41 1.72 7.20 15.75
N LYS A 42 2.32 6.14 16.30
CA LYS A 42 3.77 5.87 16.18
C LYS A 42 4.14 5.05 14.93
N ARG A 43 3.21 4.28 14.42
CA ARG A 43 3.32 3.46 13.19
C ARG A 43 1.94 3.26 12.62
N ILE A 44 1.80 3.38 11.33
CA ILE A 44 0.51 3.30 10.65
C ILE A 44 0.54 2.22 9.56
N ILE A 45 -0.52 1.43 9.47
CA ILE A 45 -0.78 0.55 8.32
C ILE A 45 -2.05 1.06 7.64
N LEU A 46 -1.93 1.40 6.36
CA LEU A 46 -3.07 1.62 5.46
C LEU A 46 -3.40 0.28 4.82
N TYR A 47 -4.56 -0.27 5.13
CA TYR A 47 -4.94 -1.59 4.66
C TYR A 47 -6.37 -1.63 4.15
N GLY A 48 -6.57 -2.27 3.02
CA GLY A 48 -7.90 -2.46 2.46
C GLY A 48 -7.87 -3.08 1.07
N ASP A 49 -9.04 -3.45 0.61
CA ASP A 49 -9.37 -3.85 -0.74
C ASP A 49 -10.56 -3.01 -1.24
N GLY A 50 -10.97 -3.19 -2.51
CA GLY A 50 -12.07 -2.47 -3.12
C GLY A 50 -11.60 -1.40 -4.12
N LEU A 51 -12.44 -0.38 -4.33
CA LEU A 51 -12.23 0.61 -5.37
C LEU A 51 -11.45 1.81 -4.87
N PHE A 52 -10.42 2.20 -5.64
CA PHE A 52 -9.61 3.39 -5.35
C PHE A 52 -10.45 4.68 -5.16
N PRO A 53 -11.42 5.01 -6.08
CA PRO A 53 -12.20 6.23 -5.94
C PRO A 53 -13.01 6.28 -4.65
N ASP A 54 -13.59 5.17 -4.21
CA ASP A 54 -14.38 5.12 -2.98
C ASP A 54 -13.50 5.31 -1.75
N ALA A 55 -12.33 4.69 -1.75
CA ALA A 55 -11.38 4.78 -0.65
C ALA A 55 -10.84 6.21 -0.50
N ILE A 56 -10.38 6.84 -1.59
CA ILE A 56 -9.83 8.20 -1.52
C ILE A 56 -10.91 9.23 -1.20
N ALA A 57 -12.13 9.09 -1.74
CA ALA A 57 -13.24 9.97 -1.41
C ALA A 57 -13.59 9.91 0.08
N ARG A 58 -13.58 8.70 0.67
CA ARG A 58 -13.80 8.54 2.11
C ARG A 58 -12.69 9.19 2.94
N LEU A 59 -11.42 8.92 2.61
CA LEU A 59 -10.30 9.54 3.32
C LEU A 59 -10.36 11.06 3.29
N ASN A 60 -10.73 11.64 2.14
CA ASN A 60 -10.87 13.09 1.98
C ASN A 60 -12.02 13.65 2.79
N ARG A 61 -13.21 13.03 2.70
CA ARG A 61 -14.40 13.44 3.43
C ARG A 61 -14.19 13.44 4.94
N ASP A 62 -13.47 12.44 5.44
CA ASP A 62 -13.24 12.24 6.88
C ASP A 62 -11.98 13.01 7.37
N GLY A 63 -11.32 13.80 6.49
CA GLY A 63 -10.11 14.58 6.81
C GLY A 63 -8.87 13.73 7.08
N LEU A 64 -8.90 12.44 6.72
CA LEU A 64 -7.81 11.50 7.01
C LEU A 64 -6.65 11.66 6.04
N SER A 65 -6.89 12.08 4.78
CA SER A 65 -5.84 12.27 3.76
C SER A 65 -4.79 13.28 4.24
N ASP A 66 -5.22 14.44 4.68
CA ASP A 66 -4.31 15.50 5.19
C ASP A 66 -3.56 15.03 6.44
N ALA A 67 -4.24 14.34 7.35
CA ALA A 67 -3.62 13.80 8.55
C ALA A 67 -2.54 12.76 8.23
N ILE A 68 -2.79 11.88 7.24
CA ILE A 68 -1.81 10.88 6.76
C ILE A 68 -0.59 11.59 6.17
N VAL A 69 -0.79 12.57 5.28
CA VAL A 69 0.32 13.33 4.67
C VAL A 69 1.13 14.06 5.74
N ARG A 70 0.49 14.68 6.72
CA ARG A 70 1.18 15.31 7.86
C ARG A 70 1.97 14.31 8.71
N ALA A 71 1.41 13.13 8.99
CA ALA A 71 2.11 12.07 9.71
C ALA A 71 3.34 11.58 8.93
N ILE A 72 3.25 11.43 7.60
CA ILE A 72 4.37 11.10 6.72
C ILE A 72 5.47 12.16 6.84
N THR A 73 5.11 13.43 6.70
CA THR A 73 6.05 14.56 6.79
C THR A 73 6.71 14.66 8.16
N ALA A 74 6.00 14.27 9.22
CA ALA A 74 6.55 14.19 10.58
C ALA A 74 7.45 12.96 10.82
N GLY A 75 7.67 12.10 9.82
CA GLY A 75 8.53 10.93 9.90
C GLY A 75 7.85 9.67 10.49
N THR A 76 6.53 9.67 10.67
CA THR A 76 5.81 8.47 11.14
C THR A 76 5.92 7.33 10.13
N PRO A 77 6.42 6.15 10.48
CA PRO A 77 6.49 5.01 9.56
C PRO A 77 5.11 4.57 9.10
N ILE A 78 4.94 4.45 7.79
CA ILE A 78 3.69 4.04 7.15
C ILE A 78 3.93 2.85 6.22
N LEU A 79 3.06 1.84 6.32
CA LEU A 79 2.99 0.73 5.37
C LEU A 79 1.61 0.72 4.70
N GLY A 80 1.59 0.92 3.39
CA GLY A 80 0.42 0.68 2.55
C GLY A 80 0.38 -0.77 2.06
N VAL A 81 -0.76 -1.45 2.22
CA VAL A 81 -0.94 -2.83 1.77
C VAL A 81 -2.10 -2.89 0.80
N ASN A 82 -1.87 -3.45 -0.39
CA ASN A 82 -2.82 -3.55 -1.50
C ASN A 82 -3.43 -2.18 -1.83
N LEU A 83 -4.74 -1.96 -1.66
CA LEU A 83 -5.37 -0.66 -1.86
C LEU A 83 -4.67 0.46 -1.05
N GLY A 84 -4.19 0.14 0.16
CA GLY A 84 -3.42 1.09 0.98
C GLY A 84 -2.11 1.55 0.32
N MET A 85 -1.41 0.66 -0.41
CA MET A 85 -0.27 1.06 -1.26
C MET A 85 -0.75 1.94 -2.42
N GLN A 86 -1.81 1.54 -3.09
CA GLN A 86 -2.34 2.25 -4.25
C GLN A 86 -2.67 3.72 -3.91
N LEU A 87 -3.26 3.97 -2.74
CA LEU A 87 -3.59 5.31 -2.28
C LEU A 87 -2.37 6.22 -2.07
N LEU A 88 -1.17 5.67 -1.87
CA LEU A 88 0.08 6.43 -1.71
C LEU A 88 0.61 6.97 -3.04
N PHE A 89 0.17 6.47 -4.18
CA PHE A 89 0.55 6.98 -5.50
C PHE A 89 -0.13 8.32 -5.82
N SER A 90 0.31 8.98 -6.89
CA SER A 90 -0.24 10.28 -7.32
C SER A 90 -1.70 10.18 -7.77
N GLY A 91 -2.17 8.98 -8.13
CA GLY A 91 -3.56 8.74 -8.47
C GLY A 91 -3.79 7.42 -9.18
N SER A 92 -5.04 7.23 -9.61
CA SER A 92 -5.50 6.04 -10.35
C SER A 92 -6.45 6.42 -11.47
N GLU A 93 -6.49 5.57 -12.50
CA GLU A 93 -7.44 5.64 -13.61
C GLU A 93 -8.67 4.75 -13.40
N GLN A 94 -8.80 4.12 -12.23
CA GLN A 94 -9.92 3.25 -11.91
C GLN A 94 -11.24 4.02 -11.82
N GLY A 95 -12.17 3.76 -12.76
CA GLY A 95 -13.47 4.43 -12.81
C GLY A 95 -13.41 5.91 -13.17
N GLY A 96 -12.27 6.38 -13.73
CA GLY A 96 -12.00 7.77 -14.06
C GLY A 96 -10.64 8.21 -13.50
N ARG A 97 -10.32 9.50 -13.64
CA ARG A 97 -9.04 10.04 -13.19
C ARG A 97 -9.14 10.58 -11.77
N HIS A 98 -8.58 9.87 -10.82
CA HIS A 98 -8.59 10.22 -9.39
C HIS A 98 -7.20 10.58 -8.90
N THR A 99 -7.12 11.54 -7.97
CA THR A 99 -5.88 11.94 -7.30
C THR A 99 -5.74 11.15 -5.99
N GLY A 100 -4.53 10.63 -5.73
CA GLY A 100 -4.16 9.95 -4.49
C GLY A 100 -3.42 10.84 -3.50
N LEU A 101 -2.68 10.24 -2.58
CA LEU A 101 -1.89 10.97 -1.57
C LEU A 101 -0.56 11.53 -2.12
N ALA A 102 -0.20 11.20 -3.34
CA ALA A 102 0.97 11.71 -4.08
C ALA A 102 2.32 11.55 -3.34
N VAL A 103 2.45 10.50 -2.54
CA VAL A 103 3.71 10.13 -1.91
C VAL A 103 4.67 9.55 -2.95
N PHE A 104 4.17 8.70 -3.84
CA PHE A 104 4.88 8.19 -5.02
C PHE A 104 4.35 8.88 -6.27
N ALA A 105 5.26 9.22 -7.19
CA ALA A 105 4.94 10.09 -8.33
C ALA A 105 4.08 9.43 -9.40
N ASP A 106 4.20 8.11 -9.58
CA ASP A 106 3.51 7.37 -10.63
C ASP A 106 2.00 7.26 -10.41
N ARG A 107 1.28 6.88 -11.46
CA ARG A 107 -0.17 6.67 -11.44
C ARG A 107 -0.49 5.20 -11.68
N LEU A 108 -1.57 4.76 -11.07
CA LEU A 108 -2.08 3.41 -11.28
C LEU A 108 -2.91 3.36 -12.55
N VAL A 109 -2.58 2.42 -13.41
CA VAL A 109 -3.30 2.17 -14.66
C VAL A 109 -3.81 0.74 -14.69
N ARG A 110 -4.88 0.51 -15.44
CA ARG A 110 -5.32 -0.84 -15.77
C ARG A 110 -4.49 -1.35 -16.93
N VAL A 111 -3.82 -2.47 -16.71
CA VAL A 111 -3.07 -3.07 -17.79
C VAL A 111 -3.99 -3.91 -18.66
N SER A 112 -3.92 -3.66 -19.96
CA SER A 112 -4.62 -4.42 -20.99
C SER A 112 -3.56 -5.05 -21.92
N GLY A 113 -3.66 -6.34 -22.18
CA GLY A 113 -2.81 -6.98 -23.17
C GLY A 113 -2.33 -8.37 -22.76
N GLY A 114 -2.96 -9.41 -23.27
CA GLY A 114 -2.44 -10.79 -23.30
C GLY A 114 -2.43 -11.58 -21.98
N THR A 115 -2.63 -10.95 -20.85
CA THR A 115 -2.64 -11.58 -19.54
C THR A 115 -4.04 -11.85 -19.00
N ARG A 116 -4.17 -12.84 -18.13
CA ARG A 116 -5.44 -13.13 -17.45
C ARG A 116 -5.67 -12.10 -16.35
N PHE A 117 -6.63 -11.22 -16.51
CA PHE A 117 -7.04 -10.27 -15.46
C PHE A 117 -8.16 -10.84 -14.56
N PRO A 118 -8.16 -10.44 -13.28
CA PRO A 118 -7.16 -9.68 -12.54
C PRO A 118 -5.85 -10.47 -12.33
N HIS A 119 -4.77 -9.82 -11.88
CA HIS A 119 -3.61 -10.52 -11.33
C HIS A 119 -4.05 -11.22 -10.05
N PHE A 120 -4.20 -12.53 -10.14
CA PHE A 120 -4.75 -13.37 -9.08
C PHE A 120 -3.86 -14.59 -8.86
N GLY A 121 -3.30 -14.72 -7.64
CA GLY A 121 -2.50 -15.88 -7.26
C GLY A 121 -1.13 -15.55 -6.69
N TRP A 122 -0.33 -16.59 -6.52
CA TRP A 122 1.06 -16.49 -6.05
C TRP A 122 1.99 -16.06 -7.16
N ASN A 123 2.82 -15.06 -6.88
CA ASN A 123 3.84 -14.60 -7.81
C ASN A 123 5.06 -14.08 -7.04
N THR A 124 6.20 -14.06 -7.70
CA THR A 124 7.49 -13.69 -7.12
C THR A 124 7.72 -12.19 -7.11
N VAL A 125 8.38 -11.71 -6.07
CA VAL A 125 8.88 -10.34 -5.98
C VAL A 125 10.39 -10.35 -6.08
N GLN A 126 10.92 -9.67 -7.09
CA GLN A 126 12.34 -9.38 -7.24
C GLN A 126 12.66 -8.10 -6.47
N SER A 127 13.56 -8.19 -5.47
CA SER A 127 14.03 -7.03 -4.72
C SER A 127 14.95 -6.17 -5.57
N VAL A 128 14.72 -4.87 -5.55
CA VAL A 128 15.57 -3.87 -6.19
C VAL A 128 15.86 -2.73 -5.20
N ASN A 129 16.94 -1.98 -5.43
CA ASN A 129 17.31 -0.80 -4.65
C ASN A 129 17.45 -1.00 -3.12
N GLY A 130 17.70 -2.25 -2.67
CA GLY A 130 18.10 -2.52 -1.29
C GLY A 130 17.09 -2.19 -0.21
N CYS A 131 15.79 -2.34 -0.46
CA CYS A 131 14.72 -2.03 0.47
C CYS A 131 14.81 -2.87 1.77
N PRO A 132 14.80 -2.23 2.96
CA PRO A 132 14.88 -2.96 4.24
C PRO A 132 13.73 -3.95 4.45
N LEU A 133 12.53 -3.67 3.89
CA LEU A 133 11.36 -4.53 4.00
C LEU A 133 11.55 -5.88 3.28
N LEU A 134 12.36 -5.91 2.22
CA LEU A 134 12.63 -7.10 1.41
C LEU A 134 13.93 -7.81 1.77
N LYS A 135 14.61 -7.40 2.82
CA LYS A 135 15.88 -8.02 3.23
C LYS A 135 15.68 -9.51 3.52
N GLY A 136 16.34 -10.36 2.74
CA GLY A 136 16.25 -11.82 2.83
C GLY A 136 14.97 -12.40 2.22
N LEU A 137 14.20 -11.62 1.49
CA LEU A 137 12.94 -12.02 0.84
C LEU A 137 13.01 -11.92 -0.69
N ASP A 138 14.20 -11.74 -1.27
CA ASP A 138 14.35 -11.70 -2.72
C ASP A 138 13.87 -12.99 -3.37
N MET A 139 13.14 -12.87 -4.48
CA MET A 139 12.51 -13.98 -5.21
C MET A 139 11.53 -14.81 -4.37
N HIS A 140 11.03 -14.29 -3.25
CA HIS A 140 9.94 -14.94 -2.51
C HIS A 140 8.61 -14.71 -3.19
N SER A 141 7.72 -15.71 -3.07
CA SER A 141 6.35 -15.62 -3.62
C SER A 141 5.41 -15.02 -2.61
N PHE A 142 4.55 -14.12 -3.10
CA PHE A 142 3.47 -13.47 -2.36
C PHE A 142 2.16 -13.63 -3.12
N TYR A 143 1.04 -13.45 -2.42
CA TYR A 143 -0.27 -13.56 -3.02
C TYR A 143 -0.76 -12.22 -3.51
N PHE A 144 -1.20 -12.15 -4.77
CA PHE A 144 -1.70 -10.95 -5.43
C PHE A 144 -3.18 -11.08 -5.74
N LEU A 145 -3.90 -9.96 -5.66
CA LEU A 145 -5.28 -9.81 -6.12
C LEU A 145 -5.51 -8.34 -6.45
N HIS A 146 -5.29 -7.95 -7.71
CA HIS A 146 -5.50 -6.57 -8.19
C HIS A 146 -5.58 -6.53 -9.72
N ASP A 147 -6.14 -5.45 -10.25
CA ASP A 147 -6.26 -5.16 -11.68
C ASP A 147 -5.72 -3.77 -12.07
N TYR A 148 -5.22 -3.00 -11.07
CA TYR A 148 -4.54 -1.73 -11.25
C TYR A 148 -3.18 -1.78 -10.56
N TRP A 149 -2.16 -1.24 -11.23
CA TRP A 149 -0.79 -1.20 -10.72
C TRP A 149 0.02 -0.03 -11.28
N ALA A 150 1.15 0.29 -10.65
CA ALA A 150 2.12 1.27 -11.11
C ALA A 150 3.08 0.60 -12.12
N LEU A 151 3.18 1.17 -13.33
CA LEU A 151 4.02 0.63 -14.41
C LEU A 151 5.46 1.13 -14.37
N ASP A 152 5.74 2.25 -13.72
CA ASP A 152 7.11 2.71 -13.61
C ASP A 152 7.90 1.75 -12.72
N VAL A 153 8.84 1.02 -13.34
CA VAL A 153 9.76 0.10 -12.65
C VAL A 153 11.17 0.67 -12.53
N THR A 154 11.38 1.91 -12.98
CA THR A 154 12.67 2.61 -12.97
C THR A 154 12.73 3.74 -11.97
N GLY A 155 11.60 4.17 -11.43
CA GLY A 155 11.50 5.27 -10.47
C GLY A 155 12.28 5.00 -9.18
N ALA A 156 12.82 6.06 -8.58
CA ALA A 156 13.61 5.96 -7.34
C ALA A 156 12.85 5.33 -6.15
N HIS A 157 11.53 5.32 -6.20
CA HIS A 157 10.67 4.71 -5.19
C HIS A 157 10.47 3.20 -5.38
N VAL A 158 10.85 2.62 -6.53
CA VAL A 158 10.66 1.19 -6.81
C VAL A 158 11.62 0.37 -5.97
N ALA A 159 11.09 -0.52 -5.16
CA ALA A 159 11.85 -1.37 -4.25
C ALA A 159 11.67 -2.87 -4.52
N GLY A 160 10.61 -3.23 -5.22
CA GLY A 160 10.36 -4.59 -5.68
C GLY A 160 9.55 -4.59 -6.97
N ILE A 161 9.90 -5.51 -7.85
CA ILE A 161 9.29 -5.69 -9.17
C ILE A 161 8.70 -7.09 -9.25
N THR A 162 7.56 -7.20 -9.91
CA THR A 162 6.92 -8.48 -10.23
C THR A 162 6.54 -8.49 -11.71
N GLU A 163 6.77 -9.60 -12.38
CA GLU A 163 6.37 -9.82 -13.77
C GLU A 163 5.02 -10.53 -13.83
N PHE A 164 4.07 -9.96 -14.59
CA PHE A 164 2.80 -10.58 -14.92
C PHE A 164 2.37 -10.16 -16.34
N GLY A 165 3.04 -10.74 -17.33
CA GLY A 165 2.94 -10.34 -18.73
C GLY A 165 3.69 -9.05 -19.05
N MET A 166 3.94 -8.24 -18.05
CA MET A 166 4.87 -7.11 -18.03
C MET A 166 5.31 -6.85 -16.60
N ASP A 167 6.41 -6.13 -16.43
CA ASP A 167 6.91 -5.73 -15.13
C ASP A 167 6.07 -4.60 -14.54
N PHE A 168 5.85 -4.65 -13.21
CA PHE A 168 5.20 -3.60 -12.46
C PHE A 168 5.83 -3.41 -11.07
N CYS A 169 5.65 -2.24 -10.49
CA CYS A 169 6.09 -1.93 -9.13
C CYS A 169 5.21 -2.66 -8.12
N SER A 170 5.71 -3.73 -7.54
CA SER A 170 5.02 -4.52 -6.51
C SER A 170 5.39 -4.13 -5.08
N VAL A 171 6.53 -3.45 -4.89
CA VAL A 171 6.93 -2.82 -3.63
C VAL A 171 7.48 -1.43 -3.90
N ALA A 172 6.96 -0.44 -3.20
CA ALA A 172 7.45 0.94 -3.24
C ALA A 172 8.02 1.35 -1.88
N HIS A 173 9.08 2.16 -1.91
CA HIS A 173 9.72 2.67 -0.69
C HIS A 173 10.27 4.08 -0.92
N ARG A 174 9.99 4.98 0.01
CA ARG A 174 10.62 6.30 0.12
C ARG A 174 10.64 6.72 1.59
N ASP A 175 11.84 6.94 2.13
CA ASP A 175 12.05 7.39 3.51
C ASP A 175 11.35 6.49 4.54
N ASN A 176 10.34 7.02 5.23
CA ASN A 176 9.53 6.31 6.23
C ASN A 176 8.26 5.65 5.65
N VAL A 177 8.06 5.68 4.33
CA VAL A 177 6.87 5.15 3.68
C VAL A 177 7.19 3.93 2.83
N PHE A 178 6.42 2.88 3.06
CA PHE A 178 6.50 1.61 2.36
C PHE A 178 5.13 1.26 1.76
N GLY A 179 5.14 0.63 0.61
CA GLY A 179 3.95 0.09 -0.03
C GLY A 179 4.20 -1.31 -0.55
N VAL A 180 3.23 -2.23 -0.39
CA VAL A 180 3.25 -3.56 -0.98
C VAL A 180 1.92 -3.83 -1.68
N GLN A 181 1.98 -4.33 -2.94
CA GLN A 181 0.77 -4.60 -3.73
C GLN A 181 0.12 -5.94 -3.36
N PHE A 182 0.90 -6.87 -2.84
CA PHE A 182 0.41 -8.17 -2.38
C PHE A 182 -0.32 -8.09 -1.03
N CYS A 183 -1.08 -9.15 -0.70
CA CYS A 183 -1.90 -9.26 0.52
C CYS A 183 -1.21 -10.12 1.59
#